data_1d85ff2b77ceeff6d5b4c0da55faf1f6
#
_entry.id   1d85ff2b77ceeff6d5b4c0da55faf1f6
#
_cell.length_a   1.000
_cell.length_b   1.000
_cell.length_c   1.000
_cell.angle_alpha   90.00
_cell.angle_beta   90.00
_cell.angle_gamma   90.00
#
_symmetry.space_group_name_H-M   'P 1'
#
loop_
_entity.id
_entity.type
_entity.pdbx_description
1 polymer ?
#
loop_
_entity_poly.entity_id
_entity_poly.type
_entity_poly.pdbx_seq_one_letter_code
_entity_poly.pdbx_strand_id
1 'polypeptide(L)'
;RVVLSPRDVEDCFYVALEAGKIARELSVPVIILTDQALATRIEAFDEPDLAALIRDPKPDLSPRPEDFKPYPLKHITRHAPPGSIIGSGTYPTVTGLEHDELGHPTANPGLHMQMTARRREKLKLLGNSLPRPEIHGDQEGDTLLISWGSPYGPTKEAINRLRADGEKCGHIQLRHLHPLPPELERIFARFRQIFVIEINDQGLYGYGQL
;
A
#
# COMPACT_ATOMS: atom_id res chain seq x y z
N ARG A 1 -4.17 -6.19 -5.88
CA ARG A 1 -4.29 -4.72 -5.78
C ARG A 1 -3.60 -4.28 -4.51
N VAL A 2 -3.07 -3.07 -4.49
CA VAL A 2 -2.52 -2.46 -3.27
C VAL A 2 -3.63 -1.70 -2.55
N VAL A 3 -3.64 -1.76 -1.21
CA VAL A 3 -4.62 -1.06 -0.38
C VAL A 3 -3.88 -0.31 0.71
N LEU A 4 -4.11 1.00 0.78
CA LEU A 4 -3.53 1.91 1.76
C LEU A 4 -4.65 2.58 2.57
N SER A 5 -4.35 2.97 3.81
CA SER A 5 -5.25 3.77 4.63
C SER A 5 -4.48 4.87 5.36
N PRO A 6 -4.87 6.14 5.22
CA PRO A 6 -4.32 7.23 6.00
C PRO A 6 -4.82 7.17 7.45
N ARG A 7 -4.02 7.66 8.39
CA ARG A 7 -4.34 7.70 9.83
C ARG A 7 -4.97 9.02 10.31
N ASP A 8 -4.66 10.12 9.61
CA ASP A 8 -5.08 11.49 9.93
C ASP A 8 -5.16 12.35 8.65
N VAL A 9 -5.53 13.60 8.77
CA VAL A 9 -5.70 14.51 7.62
C VAL A 9 -4.37 14.80 6.92
N GLU A 10 -3.29 15.02 7.67
CA GLU A 10 -1.96 15.20 7.10
C GLU A 10 -1.53 13.97 6.30
N ASP A 11 -1.75 12.78 6.86
CA ASP A 11 -1.37 11.51 6.23
C ASP A 11 -2.17 11.23 4.94
N CYS A 12 -3.37 11.80 4.78
CA CYS A 12 -4.11 11.71 3.51
C CYS A 12 -3.30 12.25 2.33
N PHE A 13 -2.55 13.35 2.56
CA PHE A 13 -1.67 13.93 1.54
C PHE A 13 -0.52 12.96 1.19
N TYR A 14 0.18 12.44 2.19
CA TYR A 14 1.33 11.56 1.96
C TYR A 14 0.93 10.20 1.39
N VAL A 15 -0.20 9.64 1.81
CA VAL A 15 -0.74 8.38 1.25
C VAL A 15 -1.13 8.56 -0.22
N ALA A 16 -1.66 9.71 -0.62
CA ALA A 16 -1.97 9.98 -2.02
C ALA A 16 -0.71 10.01 -2.90
N LEU A 17 0.37 10.64 -2.44
CA LEU A 17 1.66 10.64 -3.13
C LEU A 17 2.26 9.24 -3.23
N GLU A 18 2.25 8.49 -2.13
CA GLU A 18 2.73 7.11 -2.09
C GLU A 18 1.94 6.21 -3.04
N ALA A 19 0.62 6.32 -3.05
CA ALA A 19 -0.25 5.57 -3.95
C ALA A 19 0.09 5.84 -5.43
N GLY A 20 0.28 7.11 -5.80
CA GLY A 20 0.70 7.51 -7.14
C GLY A 20 2.06 6.96 -7.52
N LYS A 21 3.02 6.95 -6.60
CA LYS A 21 4.35 6.36 -6.81
C LYS A 21 4.27 4.86 -7.04
N ILE A 22 3.61 4.12 -6.15
CA ILE A 22 3.44 2.66 -6.26
C ILE A 22 2.74 2.28 -7.57
N ALA A 23 1.67 2.99 -7.92
CA ALA A 23 0.92 2.73 -9.14
C ALA A 23 1.79 2.84 -10.39
N ARG A 24 2.64 3.86 -10.47
CA ARG A 24 3.56 4.06 -11.61
C ARG A 24 4.71 3.05 -11.65
N GLU A 25 5.33 2.78 -10.50
CA GLU A 25 6.50 1.91 -10.43
C GLU A 25 6.16 0.44 -10.69
N LEU A 26 5.01 -0.02 -10.19
CA LEU A 26 4.61 -1.42 -10.30
C LEU A 26 3.52 -1.68 -11.35
N SER A 27 2.98 -0.64 -11.98
CA SER A 27 1.82 -0.77 -12.89
C SER A 27 0.69 -1.59 -12.24
N VAL A 28 0.23 -1.13 -11.07
CA VAL A 28 -0.86 -1.76 -10.31
C VAL A 28 -1.87 -0.71 -9.87
N PRO A 29 -3.15 -1.03 -9.77
CA PRO A 29 -4.11 -0.15 -9.13
C PRO A 29 -3.84 -0.10 -7.61
N VAL A 30 -3.88 1.11 -7.06
CA VAL A 30 -3.80 1.35 -5.61
C VAL A 30 -5.12 1.91 -5.13
N ILE A 31 -5.66 1.34 -4.08
CA ILE A 31 -6.91 1.75 -3.44
C ILE A 31 -6.55 2.46 -2.14
N ILE A 32 -7.08 3.64 -1.93
CA ILE A 32 -6.98 4.36 -0.66
C ILE A 32 -8.32 4.21 0.05
N LEU A 33 -8.30 3.60 1.24
CA LEU A 33 -9.46 3.48 2.09
C LEU A 33 -9.46 4.60 3.13
N THR A 34 -10.49 5.42 3.10
CA THR A 34 -10.78 6.42 4.11
C THR A 34 -12.07 6.08 4.83
N ASP A 35 -12.29 6.67 5.98
CA ASP A 35 -13.52 6.53 6.73
C ASP A 35 -14.23 7.89 6.92
N GLN A 36 -15.46 7.85 7.47
CA GLN A 36 -16.27 9.03 7.66
C GLN A 36 -15.62 10.07 8.58
N ALA A 37 -14.89 9.62 9.59
CA ALA A 37 -14.24 10.54 10.54
C ALA A 37 -13.09 11.31 9.88
N LEU A 38 -12.33 10.68 9.00
CA LEU A 38 -11.30 11.37 8.19
C LEU A 38 -11.93 12.28 7.14
N ALA A 39 -13.02 11.84 6.48
CA ALA A 39 -13.67 12.60 5.41
C ALA A 39 -14.28 13.93 5.86
N THR A 40 -14.68 14.03 7.13
CA THR A 40 -15.34 15.22 7.69
C THR A 40 -14.44 16.02 8.64
N ARG A 41 -13.27 15.52 8.98
CA ARG A 41 -12.34 16.15 9.92
C ARG A 41 -11.60 17.31 9.28
N ILE A 42 -11.40 18.37 10.04
CA ILE A 42 -10.57 19.52 9.70
C ILE A 42 -9.39 19.52 10.69
N GLU A 43 -8.18 19.58 10.16
CA GLU A 43 -6.95 19.56 10.94
C GLU A 43 -5.92 20.46 10.28
N ALA A 44 -5.18 21.23 11.08
CA ALA A 44 -4.06 22.03 10.59
C ALA A 44 -2.78 21.18 10.65
N PHE A 45 -1.95 21.28 9.63
CA PHE A 45 -0.61 20.71 9.59
C PHE A 45 0.34 21.63 8.84
N ASP A 46 1.64 21.41 9.02
CA ASP A 46 2.67 22.21 8.37
C ASP A 46 2.68 21.99 6.85
N GLU A 47 3.01 23.03 6.09
CA GLU A 47 3.10 22.94 4.63
C GLU A 47 4.15 21.89 4.22
N PRO A 48 3.76 20.88 3.40
CA PRO A 48 4.70 19.87 2.97
C PRO A 48 5.81 20.42 2.08
N ASP A 49 7.04 19.94 2.26
CA ASP A 49 8.14 20.24 1.34
C ASP A 49 7.95 19.51 0.00
N LEU A 50 7.24 20.14 -0.91
CA LEU A 50 6.95 19.60 -2.24
C LEU A 50 8.23 19.36 -3.06
N ALA A 51 9.28 20.15 -2.88
CA ALA A 51 10.53 20.00 -3.61
C ALA A 51 11.27 18.70 -3.21
N ALA A 52 11.20 18.33 -1.93
CA ALA A 52 11.75 17.06 -1.45
C ALA A 52 10.89 15.85 -1.84
N LEU A 53 9.57 16.00 -1.93
CA LEU A 53 8.62 14.92 -2.18
C LEU A 53 8.46 14.58 -3.67
N ILE A 54 8.46 15.60 -4.55
CA ILE A 54 8.25 15.47 -5.98
C ILE A 54 9.61 15.46 -6.69
N ARG A 55 10.28 14.31 -6.68
CA ARG A 55 11.60 14.15 -7.31
C ARG A 55 11.55 14.01 -8.83
N ASP A 56 10.40 13.64 -9.38
CA ASP A 56 10.22 13.34 -10.81
C ASP A 56 8.88 13.89 -11.31
N PRO A 57 8.77 15.24 -11.40
CA PRO A 57 7.49 15.89 -11.72
C PRO A 57 7.01 15.65 -13.15
N LYS A 58 7.90 15.21 -14.05
CA LYS A 58 7.54 14.98 -15.45
C LYS A 58 7.57 13.50 -15.80
N PRO A 59 6.59 12.99 -16.56
CA PRO A 59 6.65 11.65 -17.09
C PRO A 59 7.81 11.52 -18.07
N ASP A 60 8.54 10.40 -18.01
CA ASP A 60 9.56 10.06 -19.00
C ASP A 60 8.88 9.56 -20.28
N LEU A 61 8.80 10.42 -21.27
CA LEU A 61 8.24 10.16 -22.60
C LEU A 61 9.29 9.73 -23.63
N SER A 62 10.51 9.44 -23.20
CA SER A 62 11.57 8.94 -24.10
C SER A 62 11.07 7.71 -24.87
N PRO A 63 11.40 7.60 -26.17
CA PRO A 63 11.05 6.43 -26.96
C PRO A 63 11.55 5.14 -26.30
N ARG A 64 10.69 4.14 -26.21
CA ARG A 64 11.06 2.81 -25.75
C ARG A 64 11.68 2.01 -26.90
N PRO A 65 12.59 1.05 -26.61
CA PRO A 65 13.15 0.19 -27.66
C PRO A 65 12.06 -0.63 -28.37
N GLU A 66 12.37 -1.10 -29.58
CA GLU A 66 11.38 -1.85 -30.40
C GLU A 66 10.90 -3.15 -29.74
N ASP A 67 11.76 -3.78 -28.93
CA ASP A 67 11.45 -5.00 -28.17
C ASP A 67 10.78 -4.74 -26.81
N PHE A 68 10.42 -3.49 -26.53
CA PHE A 68 9.78 -3.14 -25.26
C PHE A 68 8.44 -3.86 -25.11
N LYS A 69 8.30 -4.54 -23.96
CA LYS A 69 7.07 -5.21 -23.57
C LYS A 69 6.46 -4.49 -22.36
N PRO A 70 5.24 -3.95 -22.48
CA PRO A 70 4.56 -3.31 -21.36
C PRO A 70 4.34 -4.26 -20.16
N TYR A 71 4.17 -5.55 -20.44
CA TYR A 71 3.83 -6.56 -19.44
C TYR A 71 4.76 -7.81 -19.50
N PRO A 72 6.09 -7.63 -19.41
CA PRO A 72 7.02 -8.75 -19.55
C PRO A 72 6.81 -9.77 -18.42
N LEU A 73 6.87 -11.08 -18.74
CA LEU A 73 6.70 -12.14 -17.75
C LEU A 73 7.93 -12.32 -16.86
N LYS A 74 9.13 -12.02 -17.37
CA LYS A 74 10.39 -12.29 -16.68
C LYS A 74 10.81 -11.22 -15.67
N HIS A 75 10.27 -10.02 -15.76
CA HIS A 75 10.62 -8.90 -14.89
C HIS A 75 9.45 -7.93 -14.74
N ILE A 76 9.56 -6.99 -13.82
CA ILE A 76 8.57 -5.93 -13.61
C ILE A 76 9.10 -4.66 -14.24
N THR A 77 8.30 -4.04 -15.10
CA THR A 77 8.59 -2.74 -15.71
C THR A 77 7.74 -1.65 -15.06
N ARG A 78 8.27 -0.44 -15.08
CA ARG A 78 7.47 0.75 -14.79
C ARG A 78 6.38 0.92 -15.85
N HIS A 79 5.28 1.54 -15.43
CA HIS A 79 4.23 1.94 -16.35
C HIS A 79 4.80 2.88 -17.43
N ALA A 80 4.49 2.58 -18.69
CA ALA A 80 4.74 3.50 -19.79
C ALA A 80 3.64 4.57 -19.78
N PRO A 81 3.96 5.86 -19.50
CA PRO A 81 2.94 6.89 -19.41
C PRO A 81 2.30 7.15 -20.78
N PRO A 82 1.06 7.67 -20.82
CA PRO A 82 0.42 8.10 -22.07
C PRO A 82 1.33 9.03 -22.88
N GLY A 83 1.46 8.79 -24.18
CA GLY A 83 2.37 9.50 -25.07
C GLY A 83 3.73 8.83 -25.27
N SER A 84 4.06 7.77 -24.49
CA SER A 84 5.26 6.96 -24.79
C SER A 84 5.13 6.23 -26.11
N ILE A 85 6.17 6.28 -26.94
CA ILE A 85 6.27 5.55 -28.21
C ILE A 85 7.23 4.35 -28.08
N ILE A 86 6.95 3.28 -28.80
CA ILE A 86 7.81 2.12 -28.94
C ILE A 86 8.45 2.16 -30.34
N GLY A 87 9.78 2.13 -30.42
CA GLY A 87 10.50 2.13 -31.67
C GLY A 87 10.15 3.29 -32.59
N SER A 88 9.73 2.98 -33.79
CA SER A 88 9.45 3.94 -34.88
C SER A 88 8.06 4.57 -34.86
N GLY A 89 7.23 4.33 -33.84
CA GLY A 89 5.96 5.05 -33.73
C GLY A 89 4.74 4.25 -33.30
N THR A 90 4.89 3.08 -32.69
CA THR A 90 3.78 2.36 -32.06
C THR A 90 3.60 2.80 -30.60
N TYR A 91 2.40 2.62 -30.07
CA TYR A 91 2.08 2.90 -28.67
C TYR A 91 1.95 1.60 -27.87
N PRO A 92 2.30 1.61 -26.56
CA PRO A 92 1.98 0.47 -25.71
C PRO A 92 0.47 0.21 -25.69
N THR A 93 0.07 -1.04 -25.93
CA THR A 93 -1.33 -1.44 -25.83
C THR A 93 -1.73 -1.60 -24.36
N VAL A 94 -2.86 -1.00 -23.99
CA VAL A 94 -3.46 -1.09 -22.65
C VAL A 94 -4.88 -1.63 -22.79
N THR A 95 -5.22 -2.67 -22.03
CA THR A 95 -6.54 -3.29 -22.00
C THR A 95 -6.95 -3.69 -20.60
N GLY A 96 -8.26 -3.70 -20.34
CA GLY A 96 -8.84 -4.26 -19.11
C GLY A 96 -9.07 -5.77 -19.15
N LEU A 97 -8.81 -6.41 -20.30
CA LEU A 97 -8.95 -7.86 -20.48
C LEU A 97 -7.66 -8.59 -20.10
N GLU A 98 -7.73 -9.91 -19.96
CA GLU A 98 -6.52 -10.73 -19.88
C GLU A 98 -5.74 -10.61 -21.19
N HIS A 99 -4.42 -10.48 -21.10
CA HIS A 99 -3.57 -10.07 -22.20
C HIS A 99 -2.21 -10.77 -22.20
N ASP A 100 -1.52 -10.71 -23.31
CA ASP A 100 -0.13 -11.13 -23.45
C ASP A 100 0.87 -10.07 -22.97
N GLU A 101 2.16 -10.31 -23.16
CA GLU A 101 3.24 -9.38 -22.77
C GLU A 101 3.20 -8.03 -23.50
N LEU A 102 2.54 -7.97 -24.64
CA LEU A 102 2.37 -6.76 -25.46
C LEU A 102 1.06 -6.01 -25.16
N GLY A 103 0.18 -6.59 -24.34
CA GLY A 103 -1.12 -6.03 -24.00
C GLY A 103 -2.25 -6.48 -24.94
N HIS A 104 -2.00 -7.43 -25.84
CA HIS A 104 -3.04 -7.94 -26.73
C HIS A 104 -3.95 -8.92 -25.98
N PRO A 105 -5.29 -8.78 -26.10
CA PRO A 105 -6.23 -9.69 -25.44
C PRO A 105 -5.99 -11.15 -25.79
N THR A 106 -6.11 -12.04 -24.82
CA THR A 106 -5.90 -13.47 -25.01
C THR A 106 -6.82 -14.31 -24.13
N ALA A 107 -7.25 -15.46 -24.66
CA ALA A 107 -7.97 -16.48 -23.91
C ALA A 107 -7.09 -17.70 -23.56
N ASN A 108 -5.77 -17.63 -23.78
CA ASN A 108 -4.85 -18.73 -23.49
C ASN A 108 -4.74 -18.98 -21.97
N PRO A 109 -5.15 -20.16 -21.46
CA PRO A 109 -5.15 -20.45 -20.02
C PRO A 109 -3.75 -20.54 -19.42
N GLY A 110 -2.75 -20.99 -20.18
CA GLY A 110 -1.36 -21.03 -19.72
C GLY A 110 -0.79 -19.63 -19.52
N LEU A 111 -1.08 -18.71 -20.42
CA LEU A 111 -0.66 -17.32 -20.31
C LEU A 111 -1.40 -16.60 -19.16
N HIS A 112 -2.70 -16.89 -18.97
CA HIS A 112 -3.46 -16.40 -17.81
C HIS A 112 -2.79 -16.77 -16.48
N MET A 113 -2.37 -18.02 -16.33
CA MET A 113 -1.66 -18.50 -15.13
C MET A 113 -0.35 -17.73 -14.90
N GLN A 114 0.43 -17.51 -15.97
CA GLN A 114 1.70 -16.76 -15.89
C GLN A 114 1.48 -15.30 -15.54
N MET A 115 0.51 -14.63 -16.16
CA MET A 115 0.16 -13.23 -15.85
C MET A 115 -0.39 -13.08 -14.43
N THR A 116 -1.15 -14.05 -13.95
CA THR A 116 -1.62 -14.08 -12.56
C THR A 116 -0.46 -14.23 -11.56
N ALA A 117 0.49 -15.12 -11.84
CA ALA A 117 1.71 -15.26 -11.04
C ALA A 117 2.53 -13.97 -11.02
N ARG A 118 2.71 -13.33 -12.17
CA ARG A 118 3.39 -12.03 -12.28
C ARG A 118 2.72 -10.93 -11.43
N ARG A 119 1.38 -10.86 -11.45
CA ARG A 119 0.63 -9.91 -10.61
C ARG A 119 0.84 -10.15 -9.12
N ARG A 120 0.90 -11.41 -8.68
CA ARG A 120 1.22 -11.77 -7.28
C ARG A 120 2.65 -11.40 -6.91
N GLU A 121 3.61 -11.64 -7.81
CA GLU A 121 5.02 -11.30 -7.56
C GLU A 121 5.21 -9.78 -7.35
N LYS A 122 4.51 -8.92 -8.07
CA LYS A 122 4.53 -7.47 -7.81
C LYS A 122 4.14 -7.13 -6.36
N LEU A 123 3.09 -7.75 -5.85
CA LEU A 123 2.62 -7.51 -4.48
C LEU A 123 3.61 -8.06 -3.45
N LYS A 124 4.21 -9.21 -3.72
CA LYS A 124 5.25 -9.80 -2.86
C LYS A 124 6.50 -8.92 -2.80
N LEU A 125 6.96 -8.41 -3.95
CA LEU A 125 8.10 -7.49 -3.99
C LEU A 125 7.81 -6.19 -3.23
N LEU A 126 6.62 -5.63 -3.40
CA LEU A 126 6.20 -4.47 -2.61
C LEU A 126 6.20 -4.80 -1.12
N GLY A 127 5.53 -5.88 -0.70
CA GLY A 127 5.45 -6.28 0.70
C GLY A 127 6.83 -6.42 1.35
N ASN A 128 7.78 -7.03 0.64
CA ASN A 128 9.16 -7.19 1.14
C ASN A 128 9.94 -5.86 1.24
N SER A 129 9.53 -4.83 0.50
CA SER A 129 10.17 -3.50 0.49
C SER A 129 9.54 -2.52 1.47
N LEU A 130 8.39 -2.86 2.06
CA LEU A 130 7.72 -1.99 3.01
C LEU A 130 8.53 -1.84 4.31
N PRO A 131 8.50 -0.68 4.94
CA PRO A 131 9.14 -0.49 6.22
C PRO A 131 8.49 -1.38 7.29
N ARG A 132 9.29 -1.76 8.27
CA ARG A 132 8.78 -2.44 9.46
C ARG A 132 7.76 -1.54 10.18
N PRO A 133 6.64 -2.09 10.66
CA PRO A 133 5.68 -1.32 11.44
C PRO A 133 6.31 -0.77 12.72
N GLU A 134 6.04 0.48 12.99
CA GLU A 134 6.43 1.12 14.25
C GLU A 134 5.43 0.77 15.36
N ILE A 135 5.94 0.46 16.53
CA ILE A 135 5.14 0.22 17.72
C ILE A 135 5.18 1.48 18.57
N HIS A 136 4.03 2.10 18.78
CA HIS A 136 3.85 3.13 19.79
C HIS A 136 3.63 2.49 21.15
N GLY A 137 4.41 2.85 22.18
CA GLY A 137 4.39 2.24 23.51
C GLY A 137 5.45 1.17 23.68
N ASP A 138 5.12 0.10 24.41
CA ASP A 138 6.07 -0.96 24.72
C ASP A 138 6.28 -1.87 23.50
N GLN A 139 7.53 -2.36 23.34
CA GLN A 139 7.92 -3.20 22.21
C GLN A 139 7.53 -4.67 22.39
N GLU A 140 7.14 -5.03 23.62
CA GLU A 140 6.65 -6.34 24.05
C GLU A 140 5.80 -6.16 25.31
N GLY A 141 4.88 -7.08 25.59
CA GLY A 141 4.04 -6.97 26.78
C GLY A 141 2.77 -7.81 26.74
N ASP A 142 1.78 -7.40 27.54
CA ASP A 142 0.54 -8.14 27.66
C ASP A 142 -0.41 -7.88 26.47
N THR A 143 -0.48 -6.64 26.00
CA THR A 143 -1.50 -6.24 25.03
C THR A 143 -0.90 -5.46 23.86
N LEU A 144 -1.25 -5.88 22.66
CA LEU A 144 -1.02 -5.13 21.40
C LEU A 144 -2.36 -4.71 20.81
N LEU A 145 -2.52 -3.42 20.58
CA LEU A 145 -3.64 -2.90 19.80
C LEU A 145 -3.19 -2.68 18.35
N ILE A 146 -4.02 -3.10 17.40
CA ILE A 146 -3.77 -2.87 15.96
C ILE A 146 -4.94 -2.06 15.43
N SER A 147 -4.66 -0.98 14.73
CA SER A 147 -5.70 -0.19 14.07
C SER A 147 -5.28 0.26 12.66
N TRP A 148 -6.23 0.76 11.91
CA TRP A 148 -6.02 1.44 10.63
C TRP A 148 -7.06 2.57 10.51
N GLY A 149 -6.78 3.59 9.69
CA GLY A 149 -7.70 4.72 9.54
C GLY A 149 -7.78 5.62 10.77
N SER A 150 -8.93 6.23 10.97
CA SER A 150 -9.20 7.24 12.03
C SER A 150 -9.10 6.76 13.48
N PRO A 151 -9.23 5.46 13.83
CA PRO A 151 -8.95 4.99 15.19
C PRO A 151 -7.56 5.26 15.74
N TYR A 152 -6.62 5.71 14.90
CA TYR A 152 -5.24 6.02 15.30
C TYR A 152 -5.15 6.89 16.56
N GLY A 153 -5.80 8.06 16.56
CA GLY A 153 -5.72 9.00 17.67
C GLY A 153 -6.28 8.42 19.00
N PRO A 154 -7.54 7.94 19.01
CA PRO A 154 -8.13 7.29 20.18
C PRO A 154 -7.33 6.09 20.69
N THR A 155 -6.80 5.24 19.79
CA THR A 155 -6.02 4.05 20.17
C THR A 155 -4.68 4.46 20.80
N LYS A 156 -4.00 5.44 20.21
CA LYS A 156 -2.75 5.99 20.75
C LYS A 156 -2.95 6.56 22.16
N GLU A 157 -4.04 7.31 22.38
CA GLU A 157 -4.38 7.85 23.69
C GLU A 157 -4.71 6.74 24.70
N ALA A 158 -5.45 5.70 24.30
CA ALA A 158 -5.74 4.56 25.15
C ALA A 158 -4.44 3.87 25.64
N ILE A 159 -3.46 3.66 24.75
CA ILE A 159 -2.14 3.11 25.11
C ILE A 159 -1.43 4.03 26.11
N ASN A 160 -1.44 5.34 25.91
CA ASN A 160 -0.79 6.26 26.84
C ASN A 160 -1.39 6.16 28.25
N ARG A 161 -2.70 6.05 28.37
CA ARG A 161 -3.41 5.88 29.67
C ARG A 161 -3.10 4.54 30.31
N LEU A 162 -3.21 3.44 29.57
CA LEU A 162 -2.89 2.11 30.09
C LEU A 162 -1.45 2.02 30.62
N ARG A 163 -0.50 2.61 29.91
CA ARG A 163 0.90 2.67 30.35
C ARG A 163 1.10 3.55 31.58
N ALA A 164 0.34 4.63 31.72
CA ALA A 164 0.35 5.45 32.94
C ALA A 164 -0.19 4.68 34.15
N ASP A 165 -1.10 3.73 33.94
CA ASP A 165 -1.63 2.82 34.96
C ASP A 165 -0.70 1.61 35.22
N GLY A 166 0.45 1.53 34.53
CA GLY A 166 1.46 0.48 34.72
C GLY A 166 1.32 -0.74 33.83
N GLU A 167 0.39 -0.72 32.88
CA GLU A 167 0.18 -1.81 31.93
C GLU A 167 1.26 -1.81 30.83
N LYS A 168 1.76 -3.00 30.46
CA LYS A 168 2.69 -3.18 29.35
C LYS A 168 1.92 -3.40 28.03
N CYS A 169 1.82 -2.37 27.23
CA CYS A 169 1.03 -2.40 26.00
C CYS A 169 1.64 -1.56 24.88
N GLY A 170 1.33 -1.97 23.65
CA GLY A 170 1.76 -1.31 22.43
C GLY A 170 0.63 -1.12 21.41
N HIS A 171 0.86 -0.28 20.42
CA HIS A 171 -0.06 -0.02 19.33
C HIS A 171 0.67 0.01 18.00
N ILE A 172 0.11 -0.66 16.99
CA ILE A 172 0.51 -0.57 15.59
C ILE A 172 -0.62 0.07 14.80
N GLN A 173 -0.28 1.12 14.06
CA GLN A 173 -1.14 1.69 13.04
C GLN A 173 -0.74 1.14 11.68
N LEU A 174 -1.63 0.41 11.02
CA LEU A 174 -1.41 -0.11 9.68
C LEU A 174 -1.78 0.94 8.63
N ARG A 175 -0.79 1.36 7.83
CA ARG A 175 -1.00 2.15 6.62
C ARG A 175 -1.19 1.25 5.40
N HIS A 176 -0.40 0.20 5.28
CA HIS A 176 -0.49 -0.79 4.23
C HIS A 176 -1.40 -1.94 4.69
N LEU A 177 -2.60 -2.01 4.12
CA LEU A 177 -3.57 -3.06 4.41
C LEU A 177 -3.41 -4.26 3.48
N HIS A 178 -2.86 -4.03 2.28
CA HIS A 178 -2.47 -5.10 1.35
C HIS A 178 -1.44 -4.58 0.33
N PRO A 179 -0.29 -5.24 0.15
CA PRO A 179 0.21 -6.30 1.04
C PRO A 179 0.50 -5.77 2.45
N LEU A 180 0.45 -6.65 3.43
CA LEU A 180 0.83 -6.29 4.79
C LEU A 180 2.36 -6.07 4.88
N PRO A 181 2.83 -5.18 5.78
CA PRO A 181 4.25 -4.99 6.00
C PRO A 181 4.92 -6.25 6.60
N PRO A 182 6.24 -6.41 6.41
CA PRO A 182 6.95 -7.56 6.92
C PRO A 182 7.04 -7.55 8.46
N GLU A 183 7.39 -8.69 9.03
CA GLU A 183 7.68 -8.87 10.46
C GLU A 183 6.48 -8.76 11.42
N LEU A 184 5.25 -8.59 10.93
CA LEU A 184 4.07 -8.55 11.82
C LEU A 184 3.99 -9.80 12.71
N GLU A 185 4.20 -10.99 12.15
CA GLU A 185 4.21 -12.25 12.91
C GLU A 185 5.22 -12.22 14.07
N ARG A 186 6.43 -11.70 13.83
CA ARG A 186 7.45 -11.56 14.86
C ARG A 186 7.09 -10.53 15.93
N ILE A 187 6.36 -9.50 15.55
CA ILE A 187 5.86 -8.50 16.50
C ILE A 187 4.76 -9.13 17.35
N PHE A 188 3.80 -9.82 16.71
CA PHE A 188 2.69 -10.47 17.42
C PHE A 188 3.15 -11.47 18.47
N ALA A 189 4.20 -12.23 18.19
CA ALA A 189 4.78 -13.20 19.13
C ALA A 189 5.36 -12.58 20.42
N ARG A 190 5.50 -11.25 20.51
CA ARG A 190 6.00 -10.57 21.70
C ARG A 190 4.91 -10.14 22.66
N PHE A 191 3.64 -10.29 22.26
CA PHE A 191 2.50 -9.88 23.06
C PHE A 191 1.61 -11.07 23.39
N ARG A 192 1.05 -11.07 24.57
CA ARG A 192 0.17 -12.15 25.04
C ARG A 192 -1.22 -12.11 24.40
N GLN A 193 -1.73 -10.90 24.15
CA GLN A 193 -3.05 -10.65 23.57
C GLN A 193 -2.97 -9.58 22.49
N ILE A 194 -3.73 -9.77 21.42
CA ILE A 194 -3.81 -8.84 20.31
C ILE A 194 -5.26 -8.48 20.09
N PHE A 195 -5.54 -7.17 20.05
CA PHE A 195 -6.87 -6.65 19.73
C PHE A 195 -6.81 -5.81 18.47
N VAL A 196 -7.69 -6.09 17.53
CA VAL A 196 -7.89 -5.28 16.34
C VAL A 196 -8.99 -4.26 16.62
N ILE A 197 -8.62 -2.98 16.53
CA ILE A 197 -9.55 -1.87 16.75
C ILE A 197 -10.18 -1.52 15.40
N GLU A 198 -11.45 -1.81 15.26
CA GLU A 198 -12.18 -1.73 14.01
C GLU A 198 -13.50 -0.97 14.20
N ILE A 199 -13.82 -0.09 13.25
CA ILE A 199 -15.06 0.69 13.26
C ILE A 199 -16.12 0.17 12.29
N ASN A 200 -15.75 -0.81 11.44
CA ASN A 200 -16.67 -1.44 10.52
C ASN A 200 -17.40 -2.60 11.19
N ASP A 201 -18.64 -2.86 10.77
CA ASP A 201 -19.52 -3.87 11.38
C ASP A 201 -18.86 -5.27 11.46
N GLN A 202 -18.33 -5.78 10.36
CA GLN A 202 -17.72 -7.12 10.33
C GLN A 202 -16.21 -7.11 10.54
N GLY A 203 -15.60 -5.93 10.59
CA GLY A 203 -14.15 -5.77 10.68
C GLY A 203 -13.40 -6.24 9.43
N LEU A 204 -12.37 -5.49 9.04
CA LEU A 204 -11.51 -5.90 7.92
C LEU A 204 -10.57 -7.05 8.33
N TYR A 205 -10.12 -7.04 9.58
CA TYR A 205 -9.18 -8.01 10.15
C TYR A 205 -9.77 -8.84 11.32
N GLY A 206 -11.03 -8.58 11.70
CA GLY A 206 -11.64 -9.19 12.88
C GLY A 206 -11.93 -10.69 12.76
N TYR A 207 -11.93 -11.26 11.57
CA TYR A 207 -12.29 -12.66 11.32
C TYR A 207 -11.12 -13.50 10.77
N GLY A 208 -9.95 -13.40 11.39
CA GLY A 208 -8.85 -14.33 11.11
C GLY A 208 -8.06 -14.05 9.83
N GLN A 209 -7.96 -12.81 9.40
CA GLN A 209 -7.11 -12.40 8.29
C GLN A 209 -5.71 -11.93 8.73
N LEU A 210 -5.44 -11.88 10.03
CA LEU A 210 -4.10 -11.62 10.62
C LEU A 210 -3.44 -12.89 11.08
#